data_fdb08bf7b8dfc444bc209c3e25d592fc
#
_entry.id   fdb08bf7b8dfc444bc209c3e25d592fc
#
_cell.length_a   1.000
_cell.length_b   1.000
_cell.length_c   1.000
_cell.angle_alpha   90.00
_cell.angle_beta   90.00
_cell.angle_gamma   90.00
#
_symmetry.space_group_name_H-M   'P 1'
#
loop_
_entity.id
_entity.type
_entity.pdbx_description
1 polymer ?
#
loop_
_entity_poly.entity_id
_entity_poly.type
_entity_poly.pdbx_seq_one_letter_code
_entity_poly.pdbx_strand_id
1 'polypeptide(L)'
;AEVEAAVVAADLRLQVTGAYLAAVAAERRAEIAQMETDFAAVGFRAASARVTAGAASPIEQQRADVLRINADVALERAKREAETARANLGRLIGKPVVGLLDRSWFERIETYGPSAPIKAEGTLALAAAEADLATASAQVRLARSQRVPDVTLSAGAKRLSASNDTAAVFGVSIPLPLFNGGRA
;
A
#
# COMPACT_ATOMS: atom_id res chain seq x y z
N ALA A 1 6.38 7.90 15.49
CA ALA A 1 7.41 7.80 14.43
C ALA A 1 7.80 6.35 14.12
N GLU A 2 8.30 5.56 15.09
CA GLU A 2 8.74 4.17 14.82
C GLU A 2 7.57 3.24 14.45
N VAL A 3 6.47 3.30 15.19
CA VAL A 3 5.27 2.49 14.92
C VAL A 3 4.65 2.87 13.57
N GLU A 4 4.55 4.13 13.25
CA GLU A 4 4.07 4.62 11.94
C GLU A 4 4.94 4.10 10.80
N ALA A 5 6.26 4.15 10.94
CA ALA A 5 7.19 3.60 9.95
C ALA A 5 6.99 2.09 9.76
N ALA A 6 6.74 1.35 10.85
CA ALA A 6 6.45 -0.08 10.80
C ALA A 6 5.11 -0.38 10.09
N VAL A 7 4.06 0.43 10.33
CA VAL A 7 2.77 0.33 9.62
C VAL A 7 2.96 0.56 8.12
N VAL A 8 3.62 1.65 7.74
CA VAL A 8 3.90 1.95 6.33
C VAL A 8 4.71 0.84 5.65
N ALA A 9 5.71 0.29 6.35
CA ALA A 9 6.51 -0.81 5.82
C ALA A 9 5.69 -2.11 5.63
N ALA A 10 4.76 -2.40 6.55
CA ALA A 10 3.86 -3.55 6.44
C ALA A 10 2.88 -3.39 5.27
N ASP A 11 2.29 -2.21 5.13
CA ASP A 11 1.38 -1.89 4.03
C ASP A 11 2.08 -1.96 2.66
N LEU A 12 3.31 -1.43 2.57
CA LEU A 12 4.09 -1.50 1.35
C LEU A 12 4.41 -2.96 0.98
N ARG A 13 4.79 -3.79 1.96
CA ARG A 13 5.02 -5.22 1.72
C ARG A 13 3.77 -5.91 1.22
N LEU A 14 2.60 -5.62 1.80
CA LEU A 14 1.33 -6.18 1.37
C LEU A 14 1.00 -5.77 -0.07
N GLN A 15 1.18 -4.49 -0.41
CA GLN A 15 0.96 -3.98 -1.77
C GLN A 15 1.90 -4.63 -2.80
N VAL A 16 3.19 -4.73 -2.49
CA VAL A 16 4.17 -5.37 -3.37
C VAL A 16 3.87 -6.85 -3.55
N THR A 17 3.52 -7.55 -2.46
CA THR A 17 3.14 -8.97 -2.53
C THR A 17 1.88 -9.17 -3.37
N GLY A 18 0.86 -8.34 -3.18
CA GLY A 18 -0.37 -8.38 -3.98
C GLY A 18 -0.12 -8.09 -5.46
N ALA A 19 0.72 -7.10 -5.77
CA ALA A 19 1.09 -6.78 -7.15
C ALA A 19 1.93 -7.89 -7.80
N TYR A 20 2.81 -8.55 -7.03
CA TYR A 20 3.57 -9.70 -7.49
C TYR A 20 2.66 -10.87 -7.86
N LEU A 21 1.72 -11.22 -6.97
CA LEU A 21 0.72 -12.25 -7.22
C LEU A 21 -0.15 -11.96 -8.44
N ALA A 22 -0.59 -10.71 -8.57
CA ALA A 22 -1.37 -10.27 -9.73
C ALA A 22 -0.59 -10.43 -11.03
N ALA A 23 0.71 -10.10 -11.03
CA ALA A 23 1.58 -10.26 -12.19
C ALA A 23 1.77 -11.75 -12.56
N VAL A 24 2.07 -12.61 -11.59
CA VAL A 24 2.20 -14.07 -11.81
C VAL A 24 0.88 -14.66 -12.33
N ALA A 25 -0.25 -14.28 -11.75
CA ALA A 25 -1.57 -14.77 -12.19
C ALA A 25 -1.91 -14.29 -13.61
N ALA A 26 -1.56 -13.05 -13.96
CA ALA A 26 -1.79 -12.52 -15.31
C ALA A 26 -0.91 -13.22 -16.37
N GLU A 27 0.36 -13.49 -16.05
CA GLU A 27 1.23 -14.31 -16.92
C GLU A 27 0.67 -15.70 -17.13
N ARG A 28 0.18 -16.33 -16.07
CA ARG A 28 -0.42 -17.67 -16.19
C ARG A 28 -1.68 -17.69 -17.05
N ARG A 29 -2.52 -16.63 -16.95
CA ARG A 29 -3.68 -16.46 -17.85
C ARG A 29 -3.26 -16.31 -19.31
N ALA A 30 -2.18 -15.57 -19.59
CA ALA A 30 -1.66 -15.42 -20.93
C ALA A 30 -1.14 -16.77 -21.50
N GLU A 31 -0.50 -17.59 -20.69
CA GLU A 31 -0.08 -18.94 -21.09
C GLU A 31 -1.28 -19.85 -21.40
N ILE A 32 -2.33 -19.82 -20.56
CA ILE A 32 -3.55 -20.59 -20.80
C ILE A 32 -4.22 -20.11 -22.09
N ALA A 33 -4.35 -18.81 -22.28
CA ALA A 33 -4.92 -18.24 -23.51
C ALA A 33 -4.12 -18.62 -24.77
N GLN A 34 -2.79 -18.74 -24.65
CA GLN A 34 -1.95 -19.27 -25.76
C GLN A 34 -2.31 -20.72 -26.08
N MET A 35 -2.44 -21.58 -25.08
CA MET A 35 -2.86 -22.97 -25.30
C MET A 35 -4.26 -23.07 -25.92
N GLU A 36 -5.19 -22.22 -25.48
CA GLU A 36 -6.55 -22.14 -26.06
C GLU A 36 -6.50 -21.74 -27.54
N THR A 37 -5.65 -20.76 -27.90
CA THR A 37 -5.43 -20.36 -29.30
C THR A 37 -4.87 -21.52 -30.12
N ASP A 38 -3.90 -22.26 -29.61
CA ASP A 38 -3.31 -23.42 -30.28
C ASP A 38 -4.37 -24.51 -30.52
N PHE A 39 -5.23 -24.81 -29.52
CA PHE A 39 -6.33 -25.74 -29.66
C PHE A 39 -7.39 -25.28 -30.66
N ALA A 40 -7.78 -24.02 -30.63
CA ALA A 40 -8.73 -23.46 -31.57
C ALA A 40 -8.21 -23.50 -33.01
N ALA A 41 -6.92 -23.26 -33.22
CA ALA A 41 -6.27 -23.36 -34.54
C ALA A 41 -6.26 -24.82 -35.05
N VAL A 42 -6.05 -25.82 -34.18
CA VAL A 42 -6.16 -27.23 -34.54
C VAL A 42 -7.59 -27.59 -34.91
N GLY A 43 -8.58 -27.13 -34.10
CA GLY A 43 -10.00 -27.35 -34.36
C GLY A 43 -10.44 -26.76 -35.71
N PHE A 44 -10.00 -25.54 -36.01
CA PHE A 44 -10.29 -24.89 -37.29
C PHE A 44 -9.70 -25.68 -38.47
N ARG A 45 -8.44 -26.11 -38.39
CA ARG A 45 -7.81 -26.93 -39.45
C ARG A 45 -8.56 -28.25 -39.68
N ALA A 46 -8.97 -28.92 -38.60
CA ALA A 46 -9.72 -30.15 -38.71
C ALA A 46 -11.09 -29.94 -39.36
N ALA A 47 -11.84 -28.88 -38.97
CA ALA A 47 -13.11 -28.53 -39.55
C ALA A 47 -12.94 -28.19 -41.07
N SER A 48 -11.94 -27.39 -41.42
CA SER A 48 -11.63 -27.05 -42.80
C SER A 48 -11.34 -28.29 -43.67
N ALA A 49 -10.56 -29.24 -43.17
CA ALA A 49 -10.25 -30.49 -43.88
C ALA A 49 -11.51 -31.32 -44.11
N ARG A 50 -12.40 -31.45 -43.11
CA ARG A 50 -13.67 -32.19 -43.23
C ARG A 50 -14.63 -31.52 -44.25
N VAL A 51 -14.69 -30.20 -44.26
CA VAL A 51 -15.51 -29.46 -45.25
C VAL A 51 -14.92 -29.66 -46.65
N THR A 52 -13.64 -29.56 -46.83
CA THR A 52 -12.95 -29.80 -48.10
C THR A 52 -13.18 -31.25 -48.62
N ALA A 53 -13.21 -32.20 -47.72
CA ALA A 53 -13.52 -33.61 -48.07
C ALA A 53 -15.03 -33.87 -48.27
N GLY A 54 -15.89 -32.86 -48.16
CA GLY A 54 -17.34 -33.03 -48.27
C GLY A 54 -18.00 -33.76 -47.07
N ALA A 55 -17.25 -33.95 -45.98
CA ALA A 55 -17.69 -34.69 -44.79
C ALA A 55 -18.28 -33.80 -43.69
N ALA A 56 -18.32 -32.48 -43.91
CA ALA A 56 -18.89 -31.49 -42.99
C ALA A 56 -19.48 -30.30 -43.74
N SER A 57 -20.40 -29.58 -43.08
CA SER A 57 -21.00 -28.37 -43.62
C SER A 57 -20.08 -27.16 -43.51
N PRO A 58 -20.07 -26.20 -44.47
CA PRO A 58 -19.35 -24.94 -44.36
C PRO A 58 -19.62 -24.16 -43.06
N ILE A 59 -20.79 -24.33 -42.47
CA ILE A 59 -21.16 -23.75 -41.18
C ILE A 59 -20.26 -24.25 -40.03
N GLU A 60 -19.81 -25.51 -40.07
CA GLU A 60 -18.87 -26.05 -39.06
C GLU A 60 -17.52 -25.34 -39.13
N GLN A 61 -17.02 -25.10 -40.34
CA GLN A 61 -15.79 -24.34 -40.52
C GLN A 61 -15.91 -22.90 -40.01
N GLN A 62 -17.03 -22.23 -40.34
CA GLN A 62 -17.27 -20.87 -39.85
C GLN A 62 -17.36 -20.78 -38.33
N ARG A 63 -18.02 -21.75 -37.66
CA ARG A 63 -18.06 -21.83 -36.22
C ARG A 63 -16.66 -22.03 -35.61
N ALA A 64 -15.86 -22.91 -36.19
CA ALA A 64 -14.49 -23.13 -35.74
C ALA A 64 -13.60 -21.88 -35.97
N ASP A 65 -13.81 -21.13 -37.03
CA ASP A 65 -13.09 -19.87 -37.28
C ASP A 65 -13.47 -18.79 -36.27
N VAL A 66 -14.75 -18.66 -35.93
CA VAL A 66 -15.17 -17.72 -34.86
C VAL A 66 -14.54 -18.07 -33.52
N LEU A 67 -14.43 -19.37 -33.17
CA LEU A 67 -13.75 -19.77 -31.94
C LEU A 67 -12.28 -19.44 -31.97
N ARG A 68 -11.60 -19.64 -33.11
CA ARG A 68 -10.20 -19.28 -33.30
C ARG A 68 -9.99 -17.76 -33.13
N ILE A 69 -10.80 -16.94 -33.78
CA ILE A 69 -10.71 -15.48 -33.69
C ILE A 69 -10.94 -15.02 -32.24
N ASN A 70 -11.93 -15.61 -31.55
CA ASN A 70 -12.18 -15.26 -30.15
C ASN A 70 -11.01 -15.63 -29.24
N ALA A 71 -10.36 -16.80 -29.47
CA ALA A 71 -9.16 -17.20 -28.74
C ALA A 71 -8.00 -16.25 -29.00
N ASP A 72 -7.78 -15.84 -30.25
CA ASP A 72 -6.72 -14.85 -30.61
C ASP A 72 -6.95 -13.52 -29.87
N VAL A 73 -8.19 -13.02 -29.85
CA VAL A 73 -8.54 -11.78 -29.12
C VAL A 73 -8.32 -11.94 -27.62
N ALA A 74 -8.71 -13.08 -27.04
CA ALA A 74 -8.52 -13.37 -25.62
C ALA A 74 -7.02 -13.41 -25.27
N LEU A 75 -6.19 -14.01 -26.11
CA LEU A 75 -4.73 -14.05 -25.94
C LEU A 75 -4.12 -12.63 -25.94
N GLU A 76 -4.48 -11.80 -26.90
CA GLU A 76 -3.97 -10.44 -26.97
C GLU A 76 -4.38 -9.60 -25.76
N ARG A 77 -5.59 -9.80 -25.26
CA ARG A 77 -6.04 -9.19 -24.01
C ARG A 77 -5.23 -9.67 -22.80
N ALA A 78 -5.04 -10.98 -22.68
CA ALA A 78 -4.30 -11.57 -21.56
C ALA A 78 -2.84 -11.11 -21.54
N LYS A 79 -2.18 -10.99 -22.71
CA LYS A 79 -0.83 -10.45 -22.85
C LYS A 79 -0.74 -9.00 -22.33
N ARG A 80 -1.67 -8.13 -22.73
CA ARG A 80 -1.71 -6.74 -22.26
C ARG A 80 -1.98 -6.63 -20.76
N GLU A 81 -2.84 -7.51 -20.21
CA GLU A 81 -3.07 -7.58 -18.78
C GLU A 81 -1.79 -7.98 -18.02
N ALA A 82 -1.02 -8.94 -18.54
CA ALA A 82 0.25 -9.35 -17.98
C ALA A 82 1.30 -8.23 -18.01
N GLU A 83 1.43 -7.53 -19.14
CA GLU A 83 2.31 -6.37 -19.28
C GLU A 83 1.95 -5.26 -18.28
N THR A 84 0.65 -4.95 -18.16
CA THR A 84 0.16 -3.94 -17.22
C THR A 84 0.44 -4.31 -15.77
N ALA A 85 0.18 -5.57 -15.39
CA ALA A 85 0.45 -6.07 -14.04
C ALA A 85 1.94 -6.02 -13.71
N ARG A 86 2.80 -6.38 -14.66
CA ARG A 86 4.25 -6.29 -14.55
C ARG A 86 4.75 -4.85 -14.41
N ALA A 87 4.20 -3.93 -15.19
CA ALA A 87 4.51 -2.51 -15.09
C ALA A 87 4.08 -1.93 -13.74
N ASN A 88 2.92 -2.35 -13.21
CA ASN A 88 2.44 -1.95 -11.89
C ASN A 88 3.40 -2.40 -10.78
N LEU A 89 3.83 -3.66 -10.82
CA LEU A 89 4.84 -4.19 -9.90
C LEU A 89 6.13 -3.39 -10.00
N GLY A 90 6.62 -3.12 -11.23
CA GLY A 90 7.84 -2.34 -11.46
C GLY A 90 7.77 -0.94 -10.86
N ARG A 91 6.61 -0.28 -10.92
CA ARG A 91 6.39 1.03 -10.29
C ARG A 91 6.49 0.98 -8.77
N LEU A 92 5.94 -0.05 -8.15
CA LEU A 92 6.00 -0.21 -6.69
C LEU A 92 7.41 -0.49 -6.18
N ILE A 93 8.21 -1.26 -6.92
CA ILE A 93 9.59 -1.57 -6.54
C ILE A 93 10.63 -0.55 -7.04
N GLY A 94 10.19 0.45 -7.82
CA GLY A 94 11.05 1.52 -8.34
C GLY A 94 11.99 1.10 -9.47
N LYS A 95 11.81 -0.08 -10.07
CA LYS A 95 12.62 -0.59 -11.19
C LYS A 95 11.80 -1.52 -12.10
N PRO A 96 12.14 -1.59 -13.41
CA PRO A 96 11.47 -2.50 -14.31
C PRO A 96 11.70 -3.96 -13.88
N VAL A 97 10.63 -4.76 -13.96
CA VAL A 97 10.69 -6.20 -13.71
C VAL A 97 11.15 -6.89 -14.98
N VAL A 98 12.36 -7.45 -14.96
CA VAL A 98 12.96 -8.16 -16.10
C VAL A 98 13.09 -9.64 -15.75
N GLY A 99 12.87 -10.51 -16.75
CA GLY A 99 12.99 -11.96 -16.56
C GLY A 99 11.70 -12.63 -16.10
N LEU A 100 11.77 -13.92 -15.81
CA LEU A 100 10.65 -14.71 -15.32
C LEU A 100 10.40 -14.45 -13.83
N LEU A 101 9.12 -14.34 -13.47
CA LEU A 101 8.71 -14.29 -12.07
C LEU A 101 8.79 -15.69 -11.46
N ASP A 102 9.26 -15.79 -10.21
CA ASP A 102 9.24 -17.05 -9.47
C ASP A 102 7.79 -17.44 -9.15
N ARG A 103 7.43 -18.65 -9.55
CA ARG A 103 6.07 -19.21 -9.39
C ARG A 103 6.02 -20.30 -8.33
N SER A 104 7.15 -20.69 -7.77
CA SER A 104 7.27 -21.88 -6.92
C SER A 104 6.31 -21.88 -5.73
N TRP A 105 6.10 -20.73 -5.13
CA TRP A 105 5.19 -20.60 -3.99
C TRP A 105 3.72 -20.44 -4.41
N PHE A 106 3.43 -19.92 -5.61
CA PHE A 106 2.07 -19.82 -6.15
C PHE A 106 1.51 -21.20 -6.53
N GLU A 107 2.37 -22.11 -6.94
CA GLU A 107 2.01 -23.47 -7.34
C GLU A 107 1.89 -24.43 -6.15
N ARG A 108 2.42 -24.07 -4.97
CA ARG A 108 2.29 -24.87 -3.76
C ARG A 108 0.89 -24.74 -3.17
N ILE A 109 0.18 -25.85 -3.09
CA ILE A 109 -1.14 -25.93 -2.44
C ILE A 109 -0.91 -26.23 -0.95
N GLU A 110 -0.57 -25.21 -0.19
CA GLU A 110 -0.42 -25.28 1.26
C GLU A 110 -1.52 -24.45 1.93
N THR A 111 -1.90 -24.83 3.12
CA THR A 111 -2.82 -24.02 3.92
C THR A 111 -2.04 -22.85 4.50
N TYR A 112 -2.29 -21.63 4.00
CA TYR A 112 -1.71 -20.41 4.51
C TYR A 112 -2.65 -19.75 5.49
N GLY A 113 -2.09 -19.22 6.55
CA GLY A 113 -2.80 -18.49 7.55
C GLY A 113 -2.50 -18.99 8.96
N PRO A 114 -2.94 -18.24 9.99
CA PRO A 114 -2.74 -18.64 11.36
C PRO A 114 -3.58 -19.89 11.66
N SER A 115 -2.94 -20.92 12.23
CA SER A 115 -3.59 -22.15 12.67
C SER A 115 -4.46 -21.97 13.93
N ALA A 116 -4.38 -20.81 14.56
CA ALA A 116 -5.16 -20.42 15.75
C ALA A 116 -5.75 -19.02 15.56
N PRO A 117 -6.79 -18.65 16.34
CA PRO A 117 -7.32 -17.29 16.32
C PRO A 117 -6.22 -16.26 16.57
N ILE A 118 -6.20 -15.20 15.75
CA ILE A 118 -5.27 -14.10 15.92
C ILE A 118 -5.63 -13.36 17.20
N LYS A 119 -4.68 -13.30 18.16
CA LYS A 119 -4.82 -12.45 19.33
C LYS A 119 -4.52 -11.01 18.96
N ALA A 120 -5.29 -10.06 19.51
CA ALA A 120 -5.07 -8.63 19.27
C ALA A 120 -3.72 -8.16 19.87
N GLU A 121 -3.28 -8.81 20.96
CA GLU A 121 -2.02 -8.53 21.64
C GLU A 121 -0.82 -8.77 20.71
N GLY A 122 0.06 -7.80 20.62
CA GLY A 122 1.25 -7.85 19.74
C GLY A 122 0.98 -7.56 18.27
N THR A 123 -0.26 -7.20 17.90
CA THR A 123 -0.53 -6.74 16.53
C THR A 123 -0.05 -5.30 16.33
N LEU A 124 0.37 -4.99 15.11
CA LEU A 124 0.80 -3.64 14.73
C LEU A 124 -0.34 -2.61 14.87
N ALA A 125 -1.58 -3.03 14.66
CA ALA A 125 -2.77 -2.19 14.83
C ALA A 125 -2.98 -1.79 16.29
N LEU A 126 -2.80 -2.72 17.24
CA LEU A 126 -2.88 -2.40 18.67
C LEU A 126 -1.73 -1.47 19.08
N ALA A 127 -0.51 -1.74 18.64
CA ALA A 127 0.64 -0.89 18.92
C ALA A 127 0.45 0.54 18.38
N ALA A 128 -0.16 0.70 17.20
CA ALA A 128 -0.51 2.01 16.65
C ALA A 128 -1.55 2.74 17.53
N ALA A 129 -2.61 2.06 17.92
CA ALA A 129 -3.65 2.64 18.78
C ALA A 129 -3.12 3.04 20.17
N GLU A 130 -2.20 2.25 20.75
CA GLU A 130 -1.53 2.58 22.02
C GLU A 130 -0.62 3.82 21.88
N ALA A 131 0.10 3.95 20.76
CA ALA A 131 0.91 5.13 20.48
C ALA A 131 0.05 6.39 20.31
N ASP A 132 -1.10 6.29 19.65
CA ASP A 132 -2.06 7.39 19.49
C ASP A 132 -2.64 7.81 20.86
N LEU A 133 -3.01 6.85 21.71
CA LEU A 133 -3.47 7.09 23.07
C LEU A 133 -2.38 7.80 23.92
N ALA A 134 -1.14 7.35 23.82
CA ALA A 134 -0.01 7.99 24.51
C ALA A 134 0.19 9.43 24.04
N THR A 135 0.09 9.68 22.74
CA THR A 135 0.18 11.02 22.14
C THR A 135 -0.95 11.93 22.63
N ALA A 136 -2.20 11.46 22.57
CA ALA A 136 -3.36 12.22 23.05
C ALA A 136 -3.25 12.53 24.56
N SER A 137 -2.80 11.56 25.36
CA SER A 137 -2.59 11.75 26.80
C SER A 137 -1.49 12.79 27.10
N ALA A 138 -0.44 12.83 26.29
CA ALA A 138 0.63 13.84 26.40
C ALA A 138 0.11 15.24 26.04
N GLN A 139 -0.73 15.34 25.00
CA GLN A 139 -1.38 16.61 24.63
C GLN A 139 -2.29 17.13 25.75
N VAL A 140 -3.06 16.27 26.39
CA VAL A 140 -3.87 16.63 27.55
C VAL A 140 -3.00 17.11 28.72
N ARG A 141 -1.87 16.45 28.98
CA ARG A 141 -0.92 16.91 30.03
C ARG A 141 -0.34 18.29 29.69
N LEU A 142 0.05 18.50 28.41
CA LEU A 142 0.55 19.78 27.93
C LEU A 142 -0.51 20.89 28.10
N ALA A 143 -1.74 20.64 27.66
CA ALA A 143 -2.82 21.60 27.82
C ALA A 143 -3.13 21.93 29.29
N ARG A 144 -3.00 20.94 30.18
CA ARG A 144 -3.15 21.17 31.61
C ARG A 144 -2.00 21.98 32.20
N SER A 145 -0.74 21.74 31.77
CA SER A 145 0.41 22.52 32.25
C SER A 145 0.33 23.97 31.84
N GLN A 146 -0.21 24.27 30.64
CA GLN A 146 -0.41 25.63 30.17
C GLN A 146 -1.43 26.46 30.99
N ARG A 147 -2.20 25.80 31.87
CA ARG A 147 -3.08 26.51 32.83
C ARG A 147 -2.32 27.08 34.03
N VAL A 148 -1.12 26.59 34.29
CA VAL A 148 -0.26 27.11 35.34
C VAL A 148 0.57 28.23 34.74
N PRO A 149 0.41 29.45 35.19
CA PRO A 149 1.19 30.56 34.64
C PRO A 149 2.67 30.40 34.98
N ASP A 150 3.52 30.71 33.98
CA ASP A 150 4.97 30.69 34.17
C ASP A 150 5.41 31.86 35.07
N VAL A 151 6.17 31.55 36.12
CA VAL A 151 6.77 32.58 36.97
C VAL A 151 8.11 32.95 36.40
N THR A 152 8.26 34.21 35.99
CA THR A 152 9.52 34.73 35.49
C THR A 152 10.23 35.51 36.59
N LEU A 153 11.44 35.07 36.92
CA LEU A 153 12.33 35.80 37.83
C LEU A 153 13.36 36.58 36.98
N SER A 154 13.49 37.87 37.27
CA SER A 154 14.48 38.71 36.62
C SER A 154 15.40 39.37 37.66
N ALA A 155 16.71 39.40 37.37
CA ALA A 155 17.70 40.08 38.14
C ALA A 155 18.56 40.93 37.18
N GLY A 156 18.79 42.17 37.53
CA GLY A 156 19.58 43.09 36.72
C GLY A 156 20.22 44.23 37.53
N ALA A 157 21.16 44.91 36.94
CA ALA A 157 21.75 46.13 37.50
C ALA A 157 21.33 47.33 36.61
N LYS A 158 20.85 48.39 37.22
CA LYS A 158 20.49 49.64 36.54
C LYS A 158 21.41 50.76 37.03
N ARG A 159 22.11 51.37 36.09
CA ARG A 159 22.92 52.57 36.38
C ARG A 159 22.07 53.79 36.10
N LEU A 160 21.95 54.65 37.13
CA LEU A 160 21.23 55.92 37.01
C LEU A 160 22.27 57.00 36.64
N SER A 161 22.22 57.49 35.41
CA SER A 161 23.19 58.45 34.89
C SER A 161 23.04 59.85 35.53
N ALA A 162 21.89 60.16 36.09
CA ALA A 162 21.64 61.45 36.73
C ALA A 162 22.29 61.60 38.13
N SER A 163 22.47 60.52 38.88
CA SER A 163 23.06 60.48 40.19
C SER A 163 24.38 59.71 40.26
N ASN A 164 24.80 59.09 39.12
CA ASN A 164 25.94 58.19 39.02
C ASN A 164 25.87 56.97 39.96
N ASP A 165 24.68 56.59 40.39
CA ASP A 165 24.43 55.46 41.27
C ASP A 165 24.14 54.17 40.48
N THR A 166 24.47 53.03 41.08
CA THR A 166 24.15 51.70 40.55
C THR A 166 23.18 51.00 41.51
N ALA A 167 21.99 50.61 40.98
CA ALA A 167 20.98 49.91 41.74
C ALA A 167 20.84 48.47 41.22
N ALA A 168 20.73 47.51 42.11
CA ALA A 168 20.32 46.15 41.76
C ALA A 168 18.77 46.08 41.68
N VAL A 169 18.27 45.50 40.62
CA VAL A 169 16.82 45.37 40.40
C VAL A 169 16.47 43.90 40.33
N PHE A 170 15.53 43.47 41.17
CA PHE A 170 14.95 42.13 41.14
C PHE A 170 13.50 42.26 40.81
N GLY A 171 13.00 41.40 39.93
CA GLY A 171 11.60 41.38 39.54
C GLY A 171 11.04 39.98 39.51
N VAL A 172 9.79 39.83 39.88
CA VAL A 172 8.97 38.61 39.71
C VAL A 172 7.77 39.01 38.89
N SER A 173 7.54 38.27 37.78
CA SER A 173 6.39 38.49 36.90
C SER A 173 5.58 37.20 36.80
N ILE A 174 4.29 37.31 37.03
CA ILE A 174 3.33 36.20 36.90
C ILE A 174 2.22 36.68 35.99
N PRO A 175 2.06 36.12 34.77
CA PRO A 175 0.95 36.47 33.90
C PRO A 175 -0.36 35.88 34.45
N LEU A 176 -1.31 36.74 34.78
CA LEU A 176 -2.65 36.29 35.21
C LEU A 176 -3.58 36.25 34.00
N PRO A 177 -4.06 35.06 33.57
CA PRO A 177 -4.99 34.91 32.47
C PRO A 177 -6.41 35.31 32.90
N LEU A 178 -6.74 36.62 32.86
CA LEU A 178 -8.03 37.14 33.30
C LEU A 178 -9.18 36.84 32.34
N PHE A 179 -8.89 36.61 31.05
CA PHE A 179 -9.91 36.47 30.01
C PHE A 179 -9.85 35.14 29.23
N ASN A 180 -8.80 34.37 29.37
CA ASN A 180 -8.63 33.07 28.67
C ASN A 180 -8.11 32.00 29.62
N GLY A 181 -9.01 31.40 30.39
CA GLY A 181 -8.69 30.36 31.37
C GLY A 181 -8.40 28.97 30.76
N GLY A 182 -8.06 28.90 29.48
CA GLY A 182 -7.76 27.60 28.81
C GLY A 182 -8.95 26.62 28.81
N ARG A 183 -10.16 27.14 28.75
CA ARG A 183 -11.37 26.36 28.52
C ARG A 183 -11.66 26.42 27.02
N ALA A 184 -11.26 25.39 26.28
CA ALA A 184 -11.75 25.07 24.96
C ALA A 184 -12.72 23.89 25.09
#